data_9ad5e49c6d935f93cddb046a8f81df6d
#
_entry.id   9ad5e49c6d935f93cddb046a8f81df6d
#
_cell.length_a   1.000
_cell.length_b   1.000
_cell.length_c   1.000
_cell.angle_alpha   90.00
_cell.angle_beta   90.00
_cell.angle_gamma   90.00
#
_symmetry.space_group_name_H-M   'P 1'
#
loop_
_entity.id
_entity.type
_entity.pdbx_description
1 polymer ?
#
loop_
_entity_poly.entity_id
_entity_poly.type
_entity_poly.pdbx_seq_one_letter_code
_entity_poly.pdbx_strand_id
1 'polypeptide(L)'
;PHLTSPSKMEIHGRSLKTPGILCEQPQMTVCLTADTGSQTSVLPMTIGILIRNGLSFEDAMKGVTINPAKILKLEDRIGSLEEGKDADIAIFDGNPFDSLTLCRLTMIDGEIYHNTL
;
A
#
# COMPACT_ATOMS: atom_id res chain seq x y z
N PRO A 1 -1.07 -5.84 8.62
CA PRO A 1 -1.04 -7.15 9.29
C PRO A 1 0.30 -7.37 9.98
N HIS A 2 0.28 -7.79 11.25
CA HIS A 2 1.50 -8.13 11.95
C HIS A 2 2.03 -9.47 11.44
N LEU A 3 3.31 -9.54 11.07
CA LEU A 3 3.98 -10.77 10.64
C LEU A 3 4.37 -11.67 11.83
N THR A 4 4.27 -11.14 13.05
CA THR A 4 4.62 -11.85 14.29
C THR A 4 3.46 -12.64 14.86
N SER A 5 3.75 -13.58 15.75
CA SER A 5 2.74 -14.35 16.49
C SER A 5 1.73 -13.45 17.20
N PRO A 6 0.46 -13.85 17.28
CA PRO A 6 -0.55 -13.07 17.96
C PRO A 6 -0.21 -12.92 19.44
N SER A 7 -0.11 -11.68 19.88
CA SER A 7 0.16 -11.33 21.31
C SER A 7 -1.10 -11.38 22.17
N LYS A 8 -2.28 -11.46 21.54
CA LYS A 8 -3.59 -11.48 22.21
C LYS A 8 -4.45 -12.61 21.66
N MET A 9 -5.31 -13.15 22.51
CA MET A 9 -6.16 -14.30 22.21
C MET A 9 -7.16 -13.98 21.07
N GLU A 10 -7.67 -12.74 21.04
CA GLU A 10 -8.64 -12.26 20.05
C GLU A 10 -8.12 -12.26 18.61
N ILE A 11 -6.80 -12.25 18.44
CA ILE A 11 -6.17 -12.20 17.12
C ILE A 11 -5.52 -13.53 16.69
N HIS A 12 -5.82 -14.62 17.38
CA HIS A 12 -5.33 -15.96 17.02
C HIS A 12 -5.77 -16.43 15.64
N GLY A 13 -6.95 -15.99 15.17
CA GLY A 13 -7.49 -16.32 13.85
C GLY A 13 -6.94 -15.48 12.69
N ARG A 14 -5.91 -14.66 12.91
CA ARG A 14 -5.30 -13.86 11.83
C ARG A 14 -4.74 -14.74 10.72
N SER A 15 -4.97 -14.32 9.49
CA SER A 15 -4.39 -14.94 8.31
C SER A 15 -3.79 -13.90 7.37
N LEU A 16 -2.66 -14.21 6.76
CA LEU A 16 -2.08 -13.39 5.69
C LEU A 16 -2.94 -13.39 4.42
N LYS A 17 -3.91 -14.30 4.32
CA LYS A 17 -4.90 -14.35 3.23
C LYS A 17 -6.06 -13.37 3.43
N THR A 18 -6.29 -12.89 4.66
CA THR A 18 -7.44 -12.03 4.99
C THR A 18 -7.56 -10.81 4.07
N PRO A 19 -6.49 -10.04 3.76
CA PRO A 19 -6.63 -8.90 2.86
C PRO A 19 -7.13 -9.28 1.47
N GLY A 20 -6.64 -10.38 0.88
CA GLY A 20 -7.12 -10.88 -0.41
C GLY A 20 -8.60 -11.24 -0.37
N ILE A 21 -9.02 -12.00 0.65
CA ILE A 21 -10.44 -12.39 0.84
C ILE A 21 -11.34 -11.15 0.99
N LEU A 22 -10.89 -10.12 1.70
CA LEU A 22 -11.66 -8.87 1.86
C LEU A 22 -11.78 -8.10 0.55
N CYS A 23 -10.74 -8.08 -0.28
CA CYS A 23 -10.75 -7.41 -1.58
C CYS A 23 -11.70 -8.09 -2.59
N GLU A 24 -11.99 -9.39 -2.43
CA GLU A 24 -12.98 -10.11 -3.24
C GLU A 24 -14.43 -9.67 -2.96
N GLN A 25 -14.67 -8.93 -1.87
CA GLN A 25 -16.01 -8.47 -1.49
C GLN A 25 -16.33 -7.14 -2.18
N PRO A 26 -17.31 -7.09 -3.11
CA PRO A 26 -17.56 -5.89 -3.94
C PRO A 26 -17.97 -4.65 -3.14
N GLN A 27 -18.50 -4.84 -1.92
CA GLN A 27 -18.94 -3.77 -1.05
C GLN A 27 -17.84 -3.22 -0.13
N MET A 28 -16.63 -3.80 -0.18
CA MET A 28 -15.53 -3.41 0.71
C MET A 28 -14.49 -2.57 -0.02
N THR A 29 -14.06 -1.49 0.63
CA THR A 29 -12.88 -0.73 0.24
C THR A 29 -11.77 -1.04 1.23
N VAL A 30 -10.74 -1.75 0.79
CA VAL A 30 -9.63 -2.21 1.63
C VAL A 30 -8.46 -1.24 1.50
N CYS A 31 -7.95 -0.76 2.64
CA CYS A 31 -6.74 0.04 2.74
C CYS A 31 -5.66 -0.76 3.48
N LEU A 32 -4.43 -0.67 3.00
CA LEU A 32 -3.27 -1.30 3.60
C LEU A 32 -2.41 -0.23 4.28
N THR A 33 -2.15 -0.41 5.56
CA THR A 33 -1.39 0.55 6.36
C THR A 33 -0.48 -0.14 7.36
N ALA A 34 0.50 0.60 7.85
CA ALA A 34 1.34 0.19 8.95
C ALA A 34 0.74 0.66 10.30
N ASP A 35 0.98 -0.10 11.36
CA ASP A 35 0.48 0.20 12.70
C ASP A 35 1.45 1.11 13.49
N THR A 36 2.73 1.06 13.15
CA THR A 36 3.78 1.85 13.83
C THR A 36 4.75 2.47 12.83
N GLY A 37 5.45 3.54 13.23
CA GLY A 37 6.45 4.19 12.40
C GLY A 37 7.55 3.26 11.91
N SER A 38 8.00 2.31 12.73
CA SER A 38 9.01 1.30 12.34
C SER A 38 8.49 0.32 11.28
N GLN A 39 7.18 0.10 11.21
CA GLN A 39 6.56 -0.76 10.19
C GLN A 39 6.31 -0.02 8.88
N THR A 40 6.22 1.31 8.91
CA THR A 40 5.99 2.12 7.72
C THR A 40 7.13 1.97 6.71
N SER A 41 8.39 1.95 7.16
CA SER A 41 9.56 1.79 6.29
C SER A 41 9.62 0.43 5.58
N VAL A 42 8.97 -0.60 6.14
CA VAL A 42 8.91 -1.96 5.58
C VAL A 42 7.53 -2.33 5.02
N LEU A 43 6.63 -1.36 4.92
CA LEU A 43 5.28 -1.60 4.40
C LEU A 43 5.27 -2.23 3.01
N PRO A 44 6.07 -1.78 2.03
CA PRO A 44 6.11 -2.41 0.71
C PRO A 44 6.46 -3.91 0.78
N MET A 45 7.46 -4.27 1.57
CA MET A 45 7.85 -5.67 1.76
C MET A 45 6.72 -6.49 2.42
N THR A 46 6.04 -5.91 3.41
CA THR A 46 4.87 -6.55 4.06
C THR A 46 3.76 -6.82 3.05
N ILE A 47 3.50 -5.89 2.14
CA ILE A 47 2.51 -6.05 1.07
C ILE A 47 2.95 -7.14 0.09
N GLY A 48 4.23 -7.23 -0.26
CA GLY A 48 4.78 -8.33 -1.06
C GLY A 48 4.49 -9.71 -0.45
N ILE A 49 4.57 -9.83 0.87
CA ILE A 49 4.18 -11.06 1.58
C ILE A 49 2.67 -11.33 1.46
N LEU A 50 1.82 -10.30 1.50
CA LEU A 50 0.37 -10.46 1.32
C LEU A 50 0.04 -10.90 -0.12
N ILE A 51 0.73 -10.36 -1.12
CA ILE A 51 0.59 -10.77 -2.53
C ILE A 51 0.93 -12.25 -2.68
N ARG A 52 2.03 -12.71 -2.08
CA ARG A 52 2.40 -14.13 -2.04
C ARG A 52 1.32 -15.01 -1.39
N ASN A 53 0.49 -14.45 -0.53
CA ASN A 53 -0.59 -15.14 0.19
C ASN A 53 -1.98 -14.93 -0.43
N GLY A 54 -2.07 -14.44 -1.67
CA GLY A 54 -3.31 -14.40 -2.44
C GLY A 54 -3.94 -13.01 -2.62
N LEU A 55 -3.31 -11.93 -2.14
CA LEU A 55 -3.71 -10.58 -2.51
C LEU A 55 -3.27 -10.31 -3.96
N SER A 56 -4.16 -9.78 -4.81
CA SER A 56 -3.75 -9.40 -6.17
C SER A 56 -2.83 -8.18 -6.15
N PHE A 57 -1.93 -8.07 -7.13
CA PHE A 57 -1.08 -6.88 -7.29
C PHE A 57 -1.92 -5.61 -7.46
N GLU A 58 -3.01 -5.69 -8.23
CA GLU A 58 -3.91 -4.56 -8.48
C GLU A 58 -4.57 -4.08 -7.19
N ASP A 59 -5.09 -5.00 -6.36
CA ASP A 59 -5.70 -4.65 -5.08
C ASP A 59 -4.66 -4.13 -4.07
N ALA A 60 -3.44 -4.65 -4.10
CA ALA A 60 -2.34 -4.14 -3.32
C ALA A 60 -2.01 -2.69 -3.68
N MET A 61 -1.90 -2.36 -4.98
CA MET A 61 -1.69 -1.00 -5.46
C MET A 61 -2.85 -0.09 -5.05
N LYS A 62 -4.09 -0.48 -5.32
CA LYS A 62 -5.28 0.29 -4.89
C LYS A 62 -5.30 0.49 -3.37
N GLY A 63 -4.91 -0.52 -2.61
CA GLY A 63 -4.90 -0.50 -1.15
C GLY A 63 -3.95 0.51 -0.51
N VAL A 64 -2.95 0.98 -1.24
CA VAL A 64 -2.00 2.01 -0.78
C VAL A 64 -2.10 3.33 -1.52
N THR A 65 -2.98 3.45 -2.51
CA THR A 65 -3.14 4.65 -3.33
C THR A 65 -4.58 5.18 -3.30
N ILE A 66 -5.42 4.74 -4.24
CA ILE A 66 -6.76 5.29 -4.43
C ILE A 66 -7.75 4.89 -3.33
N ASN A 67 -7.62 3.70 -2.73
CA ASN A 67 -8.53 3.27 -1.68
C ASN A 67 -8.41 4.12 -0.40
N PRO A 68 -7.21 4.37 0.17
CA PRO A 68 -7.08 5.31 1.28
C PRO A 68 -7.54 6.72 0.91
N ALA A 69 -7.30 7.21 -0.32
CA ALA A 69 -7.82 8.50 -0.77
C ALA A 69 -9.35 8.55 -0.71
N LYS A 70 -10.04 7.50 -1.19
CA LYS A 70 -11.52 7.39 -1.12
C LYS A 70 -12.03 7.35 0.33
N ILE A 71 -11.37 6.58 1.21
CA ILE A 71 -11.75 6.51 2.63
C ILE A 71 -11.66 7.88 3.30
N LEU A 72 -10.65 8.68 2.92
CA LEU A 72 -10.42 10.02 3.44
C LEU A 72 -11.20 11.11 2.68
N LYS A 73 -11.92 10.77 1.60
CA LYS A 73 -12.62 11.69 0.69
C LYS A 73 -11.68 12.71 0.03
N LEU A 74 -10.52 12.23 -0.40
CA LEU A 74 -9.46 12.99 -1.06
C LEU A 74 -9.19 12.47 -2.48
N GLU A 75 -10.02 11.58 -3.02
CA GLU A 75 -9.83 10.94 -4.33
C GLU A 75 -9.84 11.90 -5.51
N ASP A 76 -10.43 13.09 -5.34
CA ASP A 76 -10.41 14.15 -6.37
C ASP A 76 -9.05 14.87 -6.45
N ARG A 77 -8.20 14.68 -5.43
CA ARG A 77 -6.90 15.36 -5.34
C ARG A 77 -5.72 14.41 -5.45
N ILE A 78 -5.80 13.22 -4.86
CA ILE A 78 -4.68 12.27 -4.72
C ILE A 78 -5.11 10.82 -4.99
N GLY A 79 -4.15 9.91 -5.02
CA GLY A 79 -4.37 8.46 -5.09
C GLY A 79 -4.39 7.87 -6.49
N SER A 80 -4.34 8.70 -7.53
CA SER A 80 -4.18 8.27 -8.94
C SER A 80 -3.44 9.32 -9.75
N LEU A 81 -2.85 8.91 -10.87
CA LEU A 81 -2.18 9.79 -11.83
C LEU A 81 -3.20 10.25 -12.86
N GLU A 82 -3.82 11.38 -12.60
CA GLU A 82 -4.84 12.00 -13.45
C GLU A 82 -4.59 13.50 -13.56
N GLU A 83 -4.93 14.09 -14.72
CA GLU A 83 -4.81 15.53 -14.92
C GLU A 83 -5.69 16.30 -13.90
N GLY A 84 -5.08 17.30 -13.27
CA GLY A 84 -5.75 18.13 -12.27
C GLY A 84 -5.60 17.66 -10.81
N LYS A 85 -4.97 16.51 -10.58
CA LYS A 85 -4.61 16.06 -9.23
C LYS A 85 -3.25 16.56 -8.78
N ASP A 86 -3.02 16.52 -7.48
CA ASP A 86 -1.76 16.87 -6.86
C ASP A 86 -0.65 15.95 -7.41
N ALA A 87 0.51 16.51 -7.74
CA ALA A 87 1.60 15.76 -8.33
C ALA A 87 2.44 15.03 -7.25
N ASP A 88 1.80 14.07 -6.57
CA ASP A 88 2.41 13.16 -5.59
C ASP A 88 2.81 11.86 -6.30
N ILE A 89 4.09 11.73 -6.66
CA ILE A 89 4.57 10.66 -7.54
C ILE A 89 5.77 9.96 -6.92
N ALA A 90 5.75 8.63 -6.93
CA ALA A 90 6.90 7.80 -6.64
C ALA A 90 7.22 6.93 -7.86
N ILE A 91 8.47 6.92 -8.31
CA ILE A 91 8.97 6.10 -9.41
C ILE A 91 9.91 5.03 -8.86
N PHE A 92 9.64 3.79 -9.24
CA PHE A 92 10.40 2.62 -8.83
C PHE A 92 11.09 1.98 -10.04
N ASP A 93 12.25 1.34 -9.83
CA ASP A 93 12.97 0.61 -10.88
C ASP A 93 12.45 -0.82 -11.11
N GLY A 94 11.34 -1.17 -10.49
CA GLY A 94 10.68 -2.46 -10.63
C GLY A 94 9.34 -2.50 -9.89
N ASN A 95 8.91 -3.69 -9.49
CA ASN A 95 7.71 -3.86 -8.69
C ASN A 95 7.91 -3.25 -7.29
N PRO A 96 7.12 -2.24 -6.87
CA PRO A 96 7.29 -1.55 -5.58
C PRO A 96 7.17 -2.46 -4.36
N PHE A 97 6.57 -3.65 -4.51
CA PHE A 97 6.39 -4.63 -3.44
C PHE A 97 7.48 -5.73 -3.42
N ASP A 98 8.46 -5.64 -4.30
CA ASP A 98 9.64 -6.49 -4.27
C ASP A 98 10.69 -5.86 -3.34
N SER A 99 11.29 -6.68 -2.48
CA SER A 99 12.29 -6.23 -1.50
C SER A 99 13.59 -5.70 -2.11
N LEU A 100 13.85 -6.00 -3.39
CA LEU A 100 15.05 -5.54 -4.12
C LEU A 100 14.79 -4.28 -4.96
N THR A 101 13.53 -3.86 -5.11
CA THR A 101 13.15 -2.66 -5.86
C THR A 101 13.46 -1.40 -5.07
N LEU A 102 14.03 -0.41 -5.75
CA LEU A 102 14.36 0.88 -5.18
C LEU A 102 13.43 1.97 -5.70
N CYS A 103 13.02 2.89 -4.82
CA CYS A 103 12.38 4.12 -5.21
C CYS A 103 13.46 5.05 -5.79
N ARG A 104 13.31 5.44 -7.05
CA ARG A 104 14.28 6.27 -7.79
C ARG A 104 13.92 7.73 -7.79
N LEU A 105 12.63 8.06 -7.69
CA LEU A 105 12.17 9.44 -7.60
C LEU A 105 10.99 9.52 -6.63
N THR A 106 10.98 10.59 -5.83
CA THR A 106 9.82 10.99 -5.02
C THR A 106 9.53 12.46 -5.29
N MET A 107 8.28 12.74 -5.65
CA MET A 107 7.75 14.09 -5.88
C MET A 107 6.52 14.27 -4.98
N ILE A 108 6.38 15.44 -4.37
CA ILE A 108 5.25 15.84 -3.54
C ILE A 108 4.81 17.22 -4.00
N ASP A 109 3.55 17.37 -4.35
CA ASP A 109 2.96 18.63 -4.86
C ASP A 109 3.80 19.24 -6.01
N GLY A 110 4.37 18.40 -6.87
CA GLY A 110 5.20 18.80 -8.00
C GLY A 110 6.67 19.12 -7.65
N GLU A 111 7.05 19.10 -6.38
CA GLU A 111 8.44 19.32 -5.94
C GLU A 111 9.18 17.99 -5.77
N ILE A 112 10.39 17.91 -6.33
CA ILE A 112 11.22 16.68 -6.27
C ILE A 112 12.05 16.68 -4.98
N TYR A 113 11.80 15.69 -4.12
CA TYR A 113 12.52 15.48 -2.86
C TYR A 113 13.62 14.43 -2.95
N HIS A 114 13.50 13.49 -3.88
CA HIS A 114 14.48 12.44 -4.11
C HIS A 114 14.57 12.15 -5.61
N ASN A 115 15.77 12.04 -6.15
CA ASN A 115 16.00 11.70 -7.55
C ASN A 115 17.33 10.96 -7.71
N THR A 116 17.27 9.71 -8.16
CA THR A 116 18.38 8.84 -8.53
C THR A 116 18.12 8.12 -9.87
N LEU A 117 17.30 8.75 -10.73
CA LEU A 117 17.04 8.28 -12.11
C LEU A 117 18.31 8.34 -12.95
#